data_8e5a6edc0d56224029201252d20c62e5
#
_entry.id   8e5a6edc0d56224029201252d20c62e5
#
_cell.length_a   1.000
_cell.length_b   1.000
_cell.length_c   1.000
_cell.angle_alpha   90.00
_cell.angle_beta   90.00
_cell.angle_gamma   90.00
#
_symmetry.space_group_name_H-M   'P 1'
#
loop_
_entity.id
_entity.type
_entity.pdbx_description
1 polymer ?
#
loop_
_entity_poly.entity_id
_entity_poly.type
_entity_poly.pdbx_seq_one_letter_code
_entity_poly.pdbx_strand_id
1 'polypeptide(L)'
;MAGQHEVDEGDNGGTSDPRRAFGEALRDARELRPEGRWTQARLAREVRTSSSTISRIESGTLPIPASLPAVFDQVFATDGKFKRLYERIQAGGFPAHSRKRIAMEPHALAIAEWTQTVVPGLLQAGAYAHELFRAGSPRASEREIATMVATRIARQDVFKRSSPPDFSAVICESVIRRMVGGPDVMREQLAALLSHGSRPTSVVQVLPLNAGCHGLMDGTMSILTPPEGATIVYTEGIRSGGVIEEPSAVRELARSYDVLTASALSPDASAQFILKLMEAL
;
A
#
# COMPACT_ATOMS: atom_id res chain seq x y z
N MET A 1 37.19 -6.74 23.88
CA MET A 1 36.27 -5.68 24.30
C MET A 1 34.93 -5.95 23.59
N ALA A 2 33.97 -6.42 24.36
CA ALA A 2 32.64 -6.78 23.85
C ALA A 2 31.78 -5.52 23.75
N GLY A 3 31.37 -5.17 22.54
CA GLY A 3 30.36 -4.14 22.29
C GLY A 3 28.98 -4.73 22.54
N GLN A 4 28.27 -4.23 23.52
CA GLN A 4 26.89 -4.55 23.81
C GLN A 4 26.02 -3.92 22.72
N HIS A 5 25.33 -4.73 21.94
CA HIS A 5 24.18 -4.31 21.16
C HIS A 5 22.98 -4.18 22.13
N GLU A 6 22.58 -2.97 22.42
CA GLU A 6 21.27 -2.68 22.99
C GLU A 6 20.22 -3.09 21.99
N VAL A 7 19.47 -4.11 22.33
CA VAL A 7 18.24 -4.50 21.63
C VAL A 7 17.16 -3.56 22.15
N ASP A 8 16.75 -2.59 21.34
CA ASP A 8 15.58 -1.76 21.59
C ASP A 8 14.34 -2.66 21.63
N GLU A 9 13.83 -2.90 22.83
CA GLU A 9 12.56 -3.59 23.08
C GLU A 9 11.41 -2.69 22.57
N GLY A 10 11.17 -2.74 21.26
CA GLY A 10 10.04 -2.08 20.62
C GLY A 10 8.71 -2.64 21.14
N ASP A 11 7.98 -1.77 21.78
CA ASP A 11 6.58 -1.77 22.21
C ASP A 11 5.71 -2.86 21.53
N ASN A 12 5.46 -3.93 22.27
CA ASN A 12 4.59 -5.05 21.91
C ASN A 12 3.11 -4.70 22.19
N GLY A 13 2.69 -3.51 21.77
CA GLY A 13 1.30 -3.04 21.80
C GLY A 13 0.48 -3.81 20.77
N GLY A 14 -0.41 -4.68 21.22
CA GLY A 14 -1.38 -5.39 20.40
C GLY A 14 -2.04 -4.45 19.39
N THR A 15 -2.02 -4.81 18.11
CA THR A 15 -2.56 -4.03 16.99
C THR A 15 -4.07 -3.94 17.12
N SER A 16 -4.57 -2.95 17.88
CA SER A 16 -5.99 -2.61 17.86
C SER A 16 -6.34 -2.14 16.45
N ASP A 17 -7.46 -2.64 15.91
CA ASP A 17 -8.00 -2.20 14.62
C ASP A 17 -7.95 -0.65 14.53
N PRO A 18 -7.29 -0.06 13.51
CA PRO A 18 -7.15 1.39 13.40
C PRO A 18 -8.49 2.14 13.41
N ARG A 19 -9.58 1.51 12.93
CA ARG A 19 -10.93 2.09 12.99
C ARG A 19 -11.47 2.09 14.41
N ARG A 20 -11.19 1.04 15.17
CA ARG A 20 -11.56 0.95 16.57
C ARG A 20 -10.80 1.98 17.40
N ALA A 21 -9.49 2.11 17.16
CA ALA A 21 -8.67 3.15 17.80
C ALA A 21 -9.17 4.57 17.49
N PHE A 22 -9.61 4.85 16.25
CA PHE A 22 -10.25 6.11 15.91
C PHE A 22 -11.56 6.30 16.64
N GLY A 23 -12.41 5.27 16.71
CA GLY A 23 -13.70 5.30 17.39
C GLY A 23 -13.57 5.54 18.89
N GLU A 24 -12.62 4.88 19.54
CA GLU A 24 -12.26 5.08 20.94
C GLU A 24 -11.80 6.51 21.19
N ALA A 25 -10.86 7.02 20.36
CA ALA A 25 -10.38 8.39 20.45
C ALA A 25 -11.49 9.43 20.25
N LEU A 26 -12.49 9.15 19.38
CA LEU A 26 -13.64 10.02 19.16
C LEU A 26 -14.56 10.02 20.37
N ARG A 27 -14.82 8.84 20.93
CA ARG A 27 -15.61 8.70 22.17
C ARG A 27 -14.95 9.47 23.31
N ASP A 28 -13.65 9.28 23.52
CA ASP A 28 -12.90 9.96 24.59
C ASP A 28 -12.95 11.48 24.41
N ALA A 29 -12.71 11.99 23.20
CA ALA A 29 -12.78 13.42 22.92
C ALA A 29 -14.18 13.99 23.16
N ARG A 30 -15.24 13.21 22.94
CA ARG A 30 -16.62 13.62 23.21
C ARG A 30 -16.96 13.57 24.70
N GLU A 31 -16.46 12.57 25.43
CA GLU A 31 -16.82 12.33 26.83
C GLU A 31 -15.96 13.11 27.83
N LEU A 32 -14.71 13.37 27.51
CA LEU A 32 -13.73 14.00 28.40
C LEU A 32 -13.58 15.52 28.17
N ARG A 33 -14.59 16.17 27.63
CA ARG A 33 -14.54 17.62 27.43
C ARG A 33 -14.53 18.41 28.73
N PRO A 34 -13.74 19.48 28.85
CA PRO A 34 -13.74 20.35 30.03
C PRO A 34 -15.11 20.99 30.32
N GLU A 35 -15.88 21.27 29.24
CA GLU A 35 -17.19 21.92 29.31
C GLU A 35 -18.35 20.93 29.59
N GLY A 36 -18.02 19.67 29.90
CA GLY A 36 -18.97 18.60 30.18
C GLY A 36 -19.17 17.61 29.00
N ARG A 37 -19.54 16.41 29.35
CA ARG A 37 -19.76 15.28 28.42
C ARG A 37 -20.80 15.61 27.35
N TRP A 38 -20.45 15.40 26.07
CA TRP A 38 -21.41 15.52 24.98
C TRP A 38 -22.10 14.18 24.69
N THR A 39 -23.36 14.27 24.27
CA THR A 39 -24.07 13.10 23.71
C THR A 39 -23.67 12.91 22.25
N GLN A 40 -23.83 11.68 21.71
CA GLN A 40 -23.64 11.41 20.29
C GLN A 40 -24.52 12.30 19.41
N ALA A 41 -25.76 12.60 19.85
CA ALA A 41 -26.68 13.48 19.14
C ALA A 41 -26.19 14.94 19.10
N ARG A 42 -25.52 15.42 20.15
CA ARG A 42 -24.92 16.76 20.17
C ARG A 42 -23.75 16.84 19.20
N LEU A 43 -22.83 15.86 19.24
CA LEU A 43 -21.71 15.82 18.31
C LEU A 43 -22.19 15.72 16.87
N ALA A 44 -23.19 14.89 16.59
CA ALA A 44 -23.76 14.72 15.25
C ALA A 44 -24.28 16.05 14.66
N ARG A 45 -24.95 16.85 15.46
CA ARG A 45 -25.42 18.19 15.05
C ARG A 45 -24.25 19.12 14.72
N GLU A 46 -23.23 19.12 15.57
CA GLU A 46 -22.05 19.97 15.43
C GLU A 46 -21.30 19.68 14.13
N VAL A 47 -21.15 18.40 13.77
CA VAL A 47 -20.42 17.98 12.56
C VAL A 47 -21.35 17.69 11.36
N ARG A 48 -22.63 18.10 11.44
CA ARG A 48 -23.65 17.97 10.39
C ARG A 48 -23.83 16.54 9.87
N THR A 49 -23.98 15.59 10.78
CA THR A 49 -24.24 14.17 10.47
C THR A 49 -25.35 13.60 11.36
N SER A 50 -25.63 12.30 11.31
CA SER A 50 -26.59 11.64 12.19
C SER A 50 -25.94 11.05 13.44
N SER A 51 -26.70 10.95 14.54
CA SER A 51 -26.23 10.26 15.77
C SER A 51 -25.92 8.78 15.51
N SER A 52 -26.64 8.14 14.60
CA SER A 52 -26.36 6.78 14.13
C SER A 52 -24.99 6.68 13.43
N THR A 53 -24.63 7.69 12.64
CA THR A 53 -23.29 7.76 12.01
C THR A 53 -22.20 7.88 13.09
N ILE A 54 -22.35 8.77 14.06
CA ILE A 54 -21.39 8.93 15.17
C ILE A 54 -21.25 7.63 15.95
N SER A 55 -22.36 7.00 16.34
CA SER A 55 -22.37 5.72 17.06
C SER A 55 -21.61 4.62 16.31
N ARG A 56 -21.81 4.52 15.00
CA ARG A 56 -21.16 3.52 14.15
C ARG A 56 -19.68 3.84 13.87
N ILE A 57 -19.29 5.10 13.87
CA ILE A 57 -17.87 5.51 13.83
C ILE A 57 -17.21 5.15 15.16
N GLU A 58 -17.82 5.48 16.31
CA GLU A 58 -17.29 5.16 17.64
C GLU A 58 -17.16 3.65 17.89
N SER A 59 -18.00 2.84 17.26
CA SER A 59 -17.91 1.36 17.33
C SER A 59 -16.98 0.75 16.25
N GLY A 60 -16.38 1.55 15.36
CA GLY A 60 -15.53 1.09 14.28
C GLY A 60 -16.26 0.37 13.15
N THR A 61 -17.61 0.36 13.13
CA THR A 61 -18.44 -0.42 12.18
C THR A 61 -18.79 0.33 10.90
N LEU A 62 -18.53 1.64 10.83
CA LEU A 62 -18.77 2.47 9.64
C LEU A 62 -17.44 3.00 9.09
N PRO A 63 -17.23 2.98 7.76
CA PRO A 63 -16.18 3.76 7.13
C PRO A 63 -16.33 5.24 7.47
N ILE A 64 -15.22 5.88 7.83
CA ILE A 64 -15.23 7.30 8.21
C ILE A 64 -15.25 8.14 6.94
N PRO A 65 -16.25 9.01 6.73
CA PRO A 65 -16.24 9.95 5.61
C PRO A 65 -15.00 10.85 5.63
N ALA A 66 -14.34 11.03 4.49
CA ALA A 66 -13.07 11.77 4.38
C ALA A 66 -13.13 13.23 4.89
N SER A 67 -14.31 13.83 4.88
CA SER A 67 -14.55 15.19 5.37
C SER A 67 -14.57 15.30 6.90
N LEU A 68 -14.89 14.24 7.63
CA LEU A 68 -15.12 14.30 9.08
C LEU A 68 -13.86 14.43 9.95
N PRO A 69 -12.71 13.81 9.64
CA PRO A 69 -11.53 13.91 10.50
C PRO A 69 -11.08 15.35 10.76
N ALA A 70 -11.02 16.19 9.72
CA ALA A 70 -10.65 17.59 9.85
C ALA A 70 -11.68 18.38 10.68
N VAL A 71 -12.96 18.07 10.54
CA VAL A 71 -14.04 18.68 11.32
C VAL A 71 -13.95 18.27 12.80
N PHE A 72 -13.63 17.01 13.09
CA PHE A 72 -13.39 16.57 14.47
C PHE A 72 -12.20 17.30 15.11
N ASP A 73 -11.10 17.46 14.36
CA ASP A 73 -9.95 18.22 14.86
C ASP A 73 -10.30 19.68 15.19
N GLN A 74 -11.14 20.34 14.38
CA GLN A 74 -11.64 21.70 14.64
C GLN A 74 -12.56 21.74 15.86
N VAL A 75 -13.56 20.83 15.95
CA VAL A 75 -14.53 20.78 17.04
C VAL A 75 -13.88 20.48 18.39
N PHE A 76 -12.86 19.63 18.39
CA PHE A 76 -12.19 19.21 19.62
C PHE A 76 -10.86 19.94 19.87
N ALA A 77 -10.41 20.81 18.98
CA ALA A 77 -9.12 21.51 19.05
C ALA A 77 -7.94 20.54 19.26
N THR A 78 -7.86 19.47 18.45
CA THR A 78 -6.94 18.35 18.67
C THR A 78 -5.70 18.34 17.78
N ASP A 79 -5.31 19.46 17.21
CA ASP A 79 -4.08 19.63 16.41
C ASP A 79 -3.83 18.47 15.42
N GLY A 80 -4.83 18.11 14.62
CA GLY A 80 -4.72 17.08 13.59
C GLY A 80 -4.72 15.63 14.10
N LYS A 81 -5.09 15.35 15.35
CA LYS A 81 -5.16 14.00 15.91
C LYS A 81 -6.05 13.09 15.08
N PHE A 82 -7.27 13.53 14.73
CA PHE A 82 -8.22 12.74 13.97
C PHE A 82 -7.80 12.58 12.51
N LYS A 83 -7.17 13.59 11.93
CA LYS A 83 -6.57 13.49 10.61
C LYS A 83 -5.50 12.40 10.58
N ARG A 84 -4.55 12.40 11.53
CA ARG A 84 -3.51 11.36 11.65
C ARG A 84 -4.10 9.96 11.89
N LEU A 85 -5.12 9.83 12.72
CA LEU A 85 -5.81 8.55 12.93
C LEU A 85 -6.51 8.06 11.67
N TYR A 86 -7.11 8.96 10.90
CA TYR A 86 -7.73 8.64 9.62
C TYR A 86 -6.70 8.23 8.57
N GLU A 87 -5.58 8.90 8.49
CA GLU A 87 -4.45 8.52 7.64
C GLU A 87 -3.96 7.10 7.97
N ARG A 88 -3.94 6.72 9.25
CA ARG A 88 -3.64 5.33 9.69
C ARG A 88 -4.69 4.32 9.24
N ILE A 89 -5.97 4.71 9.17
CA ILE A 89 -7.05 3.87 8.61
C ILE A 89 -6.89 3.74 7.10
N GLN A 90 -6.61 4.84 6.41
CA GLN A 90 -6.39 4.86 4.96
C GLN A 90 -5.13 4.07 4.57
N ALA A 91 -4.11 4.11 5.40
CA ALA A 91 -2.96 3.22 5.27
C ALA A 91 -3.31 1.73 5.45
N GLY A 92 -4.58 1.43 5.76
CA GLY A 92 -5.25 0.14 5.53
C GLY A 92 -4.64 -1.05 6.24
N GLY A 93 -4.19 -0.91 7.48
CA GLY A 93 -3.56 -2.04 8.18
C GLY A 93 -2.21 -2.46 7.59
N PHE A 94 -1.62 -1.63 6.74
CA PHE A 94 -0.26 -1.86 6.25
C PHE A 94 0.74 -1.84 7.41
N PRO A 95 1.73 -2.71 7.40
CA PRO A 95 2.80 -2.72 8.39
C PRO A 95 3.42 -1.33 8.55
N ALA A 96 3.88 -1.01 9.75
CA ALA A 96 4.44 0.32 10.06
C ALA A 96 5.53 0.76 9.07
N HIS A 97 6.35 -0.20 8.62
CA HIS A 97 7.44 0.03 7.67
C HIS A 97 6.99 0.45 6.26
N SER A 98 5.79 0.07 5.81
CA SER A 98 5.28 0.44 4.47
C SER A 98 4.50 1.76 4.44
N ARG A 99 4.16 2.34 5.60
CA ARG A 99 3.32 3.53 5.69
C ARG A 99 3.92 4.74 4.96
N LYS A 100 5.24 4.96 5.11
CA LYS A 100 5.92 6.09 4.46
C LYS A 100 5.87 5.95 2.94
N ARG A 101 6.16 4.76 2.41
CA ARG A 101 6.04 4.46 0.98
C ARG A 101 4.62 4.77 0.47
N ILE A 102 3.60 4.23 1.14
CA ILE A 102 2.19 4.38 0.73
C ILE A 102 1.73 5.84 0.80
N ALA A 103 2.19 6.60 1.79
CA ALA A 103 1.90 8.03 1.89
C ALA A 103 2.54 8.86 0.76
N MET A 104 3.66 8.41 0.21
CA MET A 104 4.36 9.10 -0.89
C MET A 104 3.78 8.76 -2.27
N GLU A 105 3.22 7.55 -2.47
CA GLU A 105 2.70 7.10 -3.76
C GLU A 105 1.75 8.10 -4.43
N PRO A 106 0.74 8.68 -3.73
CA PRO A 106 -0.21 9.60 -4.35
C PRO A 106 0.42 10.88 -4.91
N HIS A 107 1.63 11.20 -4.52
CA HIS A 107 2.31 12.44 -4.90
C HIS A 107 3.58 12.20 -5.72
N ALA A 108 4.00 10.94 -5.90
CA ALA A 108 5.22 10.60 -6.62
C ALA A 108 5.20 11.12 -8.07
N LEU A 109 6.34 11.57 -8.54
CA LEU A 109 6.62 11.88 -9.96
C LEU A 109 7.05 10.63 -10.71
N ALA A 110 7.80 9.74 -10.05
CA ALA A 110 8.21 8.48 -10.61
C ALA A 110 8.13 7.37 -9.56
N ILE A 111 7.75 6.17 -10.00
CA ILE A 111 7.70 4.94 -9.20
C ILE A 111 8.34 3.82 -10.03
N ALA A 112 9.39 3.20 -9.50
CA ALA A 112 10.00 2.03 -10.10
C ALA A 112 9.90 0.84 -9.14
N GLU A 113 9.47 -0.32 -9.62
CA GLU A 113 9.22 -1.50 -8.77
C GLU A 113 9.94 -2.74 -9.30
N TRP A 114 10.61 -3.46 -8.41
CA TRP A 114 11.11 -4.80 -8.62
C TRP A 114 10.39 -5.81 -7.74
N THR A 115 9.96 -6.92 -8.33
CA THR A 115 9.35 -8.01 -7.55
C THR A 115 9.70 -9.39 -8.09
N GLN A 116 9.88 -10.33 -7.16
CA GLN A 116 10.12 -11.74 -7.44
C GLN A 116 9.15 -12.69 -6.72
N THR A 117 8.20 -12.14 -5.94
CA THR A 117 7.31 -12.95 -5.10
C THR A 117 5.84 -12.85 -5.50
N VAL A 118 5.31 -11.65 -5.64
CA VAL A 118 3.92 -11.35 -6.01
C VAL A 118 3.86 -10.18 -6.97
N VAL A 119 2.80 -10.04 -7.73
CA VAL A 119 2.58 -8.86 -8.59
C VAL A 119 2.60 -7.58 -7.73
N PRO A 120 3.26 -6.50 -8.17
CA PRO A 120 3.27 -5.22 -7.45
C PRO A 120 1.87 -4.74 -7.10
N GLY A 121 1.70 -4.20 -5.89
CA GLY A 121 0.38 -3.84 -5.38
C GLY A 121 -0.40 -2.85 -6.25
N LEU A 122 0.30 -1.95 -6.96
CA LEU A 122 -0.28 -1.00 -7.90
C LEU A 122 -0.75 -1.65 -9.23
N LEU A 123 -0.33 -2.88 -9.51
CA LEU A 123 -0.68 -3.63 -10.73
C LEU A 123 -1.63 -4.80 -10.47
N GLN A 124 -2.06 -5.02 -9.22
CA GLN A 124 -2.92 -6.16 -8.87
C GLN A 124 -4.35 -5.98 -9.36
N ALA A 125 -4.92 -7.02 -9.94
CA ALA A 125 -6.36 -7.17 -10.13
C ALA A 125 -7.07 -7.46 -8.80
N GLY A 126 -8.36 -7.16 -8.71
CA GLY A 126 -9.12 -7.34 -7.48
C GLY A 126 -9.17 -8.78 -6.99
N ALA A 127 -9.41 -9.73 -7.90
CA ALA A 127 -9.46 -11.15 -7.59
C ALA A 127 -8.09 -11.69 -7.12
N TYR A 128 -7.00 -11.26 -7.75
CA TYR A 128 -5.64 -11.63 -7.35
C TYR A 128 -5.30 -11.09 -5.95
N ALA A 129 -5.62 -9.82 -5.68
CA ALA A 129 -5.42 -9.22 -4.36
C ALA A 129 -6.24 -9.94 -3.28
N HIS A 130 -7.48 -10.36 -3.60
CA HIS A 130 -8.33 -11.14 -2.71
C HIS A 130 -7.65 -12.43 -2.27
N GLU A 131 -7.12 -13.21 -3.21
CA GLU A 131 -6.44 -14.47 -2.91
C GLU A 131 -5.20 -14.27 -2.04
N LEU A 132 -4.41 -13.22 -2.30
CA LEU A 132 -3.26 -12.89 -1.47
C LEU A 132 -3.67 -12.51 -0.04
N PHE A 133 -4.70 -11.68 0.13
CA PHE A 133 -5.18 -11.30 1.46
C PHE A 133 -5.79 -12.47 2.21
N ARG A 134 -6.54 -13.34 1.52
CA ARG A 134 -7.10 -14.56 2.09
C ARG A 134 -5.99 -15.48 2.61
N ALA A 135 -4.92 -15.72 1.81
CA ALA A 135 -3.79 -16.54 2.21
C ALA A 135 -2.99 -15.91 3.36
N GLY A 136 -2.79 -14.58 3.34
CA GLY A 136 -2.02 -13.85 4.37
C GLY A 136 -2.80 -13.62 5.68
N SER A 137 -4.12 -13.69 5.64
CA SER A 137 -5.00 -13.39 6.77
C SER A 137 -6.10 -14.44 6.93
N PRO A 138 -5.76 -15.71 7.25
CA PRO A 138 -6.71 -16.84 7.22
C PRO A 138 -7.84 -16.71 8.25
N ARG A 139 -7.71 -15.85 9.25
CA ARG A 139 -8.73 -15.58 10.28
C ARG A 139 -9.62 -14.38 9.97
N ALA A 140 -9.31 -13.61 8.92
CA ALA A 140 -10.10 -12.46 8.55
C ALA A 140 -11.45 -12.89 7.95
N SER A 141 -12.50 -12.15 8.27
CA SER A 141 -13.83 -12.31 7.66
C SER A 141 -13.79 -11.85 6.19
N GLU A 142 -14.77 -12.31 5.40
CA GLU A 142 -14.93 -11.85 3.99
C GLU A 142 -15.04 -10.32 3.88
N ARG A 143 -15.71 -9.69 4.84
CA ARG A 143 -15.85 -8.23 4.88
C ARG A 143 -14.52 -7.53 5.11
N GLU A 144 -13.67 -8.07 5.97
CA GLU A 144 -12.32 -7.53 6.20
C GLU A 144 -11.45 -7.70 4.96
N ILE A 145 -11.47 -8.87 4.33
CA ILE A 145 -10.75 -9.13 3.07
C ILE A 145 -11.23 -8.17 1.98
N ALA A 146 -12.55 -8.03 1.79
CA ALA A 146 -13.10 -7.09 0.81
C ALA A 146 -12.65 -5.64 1.07
N THR A 147 -12.53 -5.25 2.34
CA THR A 147 -12.01 -3.92 2.70
C THR A 147 -10.53 -3.77 2.35
N MET A 148 -9.71 -4.80 2.61
CA MET A 148 -8.29 -4.80 2.25
C MET A 148 -8.10 -4.72 0.72
N VAL A 149 -8.90 -5.47 -0.03
CA VAL A 149 -8.92 -5.42 -1.51
C VAL A 149 -9.29 -4.02 -1.99
N ALA A 150 -10.40 -3.46 -1.52
CA ALA A 150 -10.84 -2.12 -1.92
C ALA A 150 -9.75 -1.06 -1.64
N THR A 151 -9.10 -1.14 -0.47
CA THR A 151 -7.99 -0.24 -0.10
C THR A 151 -6.78 -0.42 -1.03
N ARG A 152 -6.46 -1.67 -1.42
CA ARG A 152 -5.38 -1.98 -2.36
C ARG A 152 -5.66 -1.40 -3.74
N ILE A 153 -6.86 -1.63 -4.27
CA ILE A 153 -7.26 -1.18 -5.60
C ILE A 153 -7.38 0.35 -5.67
N ALA A 154 -7.87 1.01 -4.60
CA ALA A 154 -7.95 2.47 -4.53
C ALA A 154 -6.58 3.17 -4.70
N ARG A 155 -5.47 2.51 -4.38
CA ARG A 155 -4.12 3.07 -4.61
C ARG A 155 -3.82 3.28 -6.10
N GLN A 156 -4.46 2.53 -6.99
CA GLN A 156 -4.31 2.66 -8.44
C GLN A 156 -4.88 3.98 -8.99
N ASP A 157 -5.58 4.77 -8.17
CA ASP A 157 -6.05 6.10 -8.54
C ASP A 157 -4.88 7.06 -8.84
N VAL A 158 -3.66 6.74 -8.40
CA VAL A 158 -2.43 7.45 -8.80
C VAL A 158 -2.27 7.52 -10.31
N PHE A 159 -2.69 6.49 -11.04
CA PHE A 159 -2.63 6.44 -12.50
C PHE A 159 -3.75 7.22 -13.21
N LYS A 160 -4.76 7.69 -12.48
CA LYS A 160 -5.90 8.48 -13.01
C LYS A 160 -5.71 9.98 -12.84
N ARG A 161 -4.60 10.41 -12.25
CA ARG A 161 -4.25 11.84 -12.07
C ARG A 161 -4.13 12.54 -13.42
N SER A 162 -4.30 13.86 -13.43
CA SER A 162 -4.03 14.69 -14.62
C SER A 162 -2.56 14.63 -15.06
N SER A 163 -1.65 14.40 -14.10
CA SER A 163 -0.25 14.09 -14.33
C SER A 163 0.09 12.81 -13.55
N PRO A 164 -0.11 11.64 -14.15
CA PRO A 164 0.25 10.38 -13.51
C PRO A 164 1.78 10.25 -13.39
N PRO A 165 2.28 9.45 -12.44
CA PRO A 165 3.72 9.23 -12.32
C PRO A 165 4.28 8.48 -13.53
N ASP A 166 5.55 8.70 -13.83
CA ASP A 166 6.32 7.76 -14.62
C ASP A 166 6.47 6.45 -13.84
N PHE A 167 5.88 5.39 -14.37
CA PHE A 167 5.84 4.10 -13.68
C PHE A 167 6.64 3.05 -14.44
N SER A 168 7.50 2.33 -13.74
CA SER A 168 8.19 1.16 -14.29
C SER A 168 8.11 -0.02 -13.32
N ALA A 169 7.93 -1.21 -13.86
CA ALA A 169 7.97 -2.44 -13.08
C ALA A 169 8.75 -3.52 -13.82
N VAL A 170 9.73 -4.09 -13.15
CA VAL A 170 10.36 -5.34 -13.58
C VAL A 170 9.82 -6.46 -12.69
N ILE A 171 9.20 -7.45 -13.32
CA ILE A 171 8.53 -8.56 -12.66
C ILE A 171 9.27 -9.85 -13.03
N CYS A 172 9.73 -10.59 -12.02
CA CYS A 172 10.32 -11.90 -12.27
C CYS A 172 9.30 -12.83 -12.94
N GLU A 173 9.72 -13.60 -13.92
CA GLU A 173 8.91 -14.62 -14.58
C GLU A 173 8.22 -15.57 -13.60
N SER A 174 8.87 -15.91 -12.49
CA SER A 174 8.29 -16.75 -11.43
C SER A 174 6.98 -16.20 -10.85
N VAL A 175 6.83 -14.88 -10.79
CA VAL A 175 5.63 -14.21 -10.26
C VAL A 175 4.41 -14.46 -11.15
N ILE A 176 4.58 -14.27 -12.46
CA ILE A 176 3.48 -14.40 -13.43
C ILE A 176 3.17 -15.87 -13.78
N ARG A 177 4.09 -16.79 -13.50
CA ARG A 177 3.86 -18.24 -13.63
C ARG A 177 3.25 -18.86 -12.39
N ARG A 178 3.38 -18.22 -11.22
CA ARG A 178 2.79 -18.74 -9.98
C ARG A 178 1.28 -18.66 -10.05
N MET A 179 0.64 -19.83 -10.00
CA MET A 179 -0.82 -19.92 -9.98
C MET A 179 -1.37 -19.38 -8.65
N VAL A 180 -2.08 -18.26 -8.70
CA VAL A 180 -2.78 -17.65 -7.56
C VAL A 180 -4.26 -17.62 -7.89
N GLY A 181 -5.10 -18.24 -7.05
CA GLY A 181 -6.57 -18.24 -7.20
C GLY A 181 -7.11 -19.03 -8.40
N GLY A 182 -6.25 -19.71 -9.15
CA GLY A 182 -6.65 -20.50 -10.33
C GLY A 182 -6.57 -19.74 -11.66
N PRO A 183 -6.90 -20.42 -12.78
CA PRO A 183 -6.69 -19.89 -14.15
C PRO A 183 -7.44 -18.58 -14.42
N ASP A 184 -8.68 -18.44 -13.94
CA ASP A 184 -9.49 -17.26 -14.23
C ASP A 184 -8.94 -16.02 -13.52
N VAL A 185 -8.51 -16.16 -12.25
CA VAL A 185 -7.86 -15.07 -11.49
C VAL A 185 -6.54 -14.68 -12.15
N MET A 186 -5.74 -15.64 -12.60
CA MET A 186 -4.48 -15.36 -13.29
C MET A 186 -4.72 -14.72 -14.65
N ARG A 187 -5.75 -15.12 -15.38
CA ARG A 187 -6.11 -14.50 -16.67
C ARG A 187 -6.49 -13.02 -16.48
N GLU A 188 -7.30 -12.70 -15.46
CA GLU A 188 -7.63 -11.31 -15.10
C GLU A 188 -6.36 -10.52 -14.70
N GLN A 189 -5.48 -11.11 -13.90
CA GLN A 189 -4.25 -10.47 -13.47
C GLN A 189 -3.28 -10.20 -14.64
N LEU A 190 -3.09 -11.16 -15.54
CA LEU A 190 -2.23 -10.97 -16.71
C LEU A 190 -2.79 -9.93 -17.68
N ALA A 191 -4.12 -9.90 -17.87
CA ALA A 191 -4.79 -8.86 -18.64
C ALA A 191 -4.59 -7.46 -18.01
N ALA A 192 -4.63 -7.36 -16.68
CA ALA A 192 -4.33 -6.12 -15.96
C ALA A 192 -2.89 -5.65 -16.21
N LEU A 193 -1.89 -6.54 -16.20
CA LEU A 193 -0.50 -6.20 -16.51
C LEU A 193 -0.36 -5.64 -17.93
N LEU A 194 -1.00 -6.25 -18.93
CA LEU A 194 -1.01 -5.76 -20.30
C LEU A 194 -1.64 -4.37 -20.41
N SER A 195 -2.78 -4.18 -19.75
CA SER A 195 -3.47 -2.88 -19.69
C SER A 195 -2.61 -1.79 -19.03
N HIS A 196 -1.86 -2.12 -17.98
CA HIS A 196 -0.93 -1.17 -17.35
C HIS A 196 0.25 -0.87 -18.28
N GLY A 197 0.84 -1.87 -18.92
CA GLY A 197 1.97 -1.70 -19.83
C GLY A 197 1.64 -0.91 -21.13
N SER A 198 0.36 -0.80 -21.50
CA SER A 198 -0.08 -0.01 -22.66
C SER A 198 -0.26 1.49 -22.37
N ARG A 199 -0.12 1.94 -21.11
CA ARG A 199 -0.25 3.36 -20.75
C ARG A 199 1.01 4.14 -21.15
N PRO A 200 0.89 5.39 -21.63
CA PRO A 200 2.04 6.18 -22.10
C PRO A 200 3.15 6.41 -21.07
N THR A 201 2.77 6.46 -19.77
CA THR A 201 3.69 6.71 -18.65
C THR A 201 4.07 5.44 -17.89
N SER A 202 3.75 4.25 -18.43
CA SER A 202 3.99 2.98 -17.73
C SER A 202 4.82 2.03 -18.58
N VAL A 203 5.80 1.39 -17.94
CA VAL A 203 6.60 0.32 -18.53
C VAL A 203 6.48 -0.92 -17.64
N VAL A 204 6.07 -2.04 -18.21
CA VAL A 204 6.04 -3.34 -17.54
C VAL A 204 6.93 -4.31 -18.28
N GLN A 205 7.94 -4.84 -17.58
CA GLN A 205 8.91 -5.77 -18.16
C GLN A 205 8.95 -7.06 -17.34
N VAL A 206 9.23 -8.15 -18.02
CA VAL A 206 9.44 -9.47 -17.42
C VAL A 206 10.93 -9.76 -17.38
N LEU A 207 11.45 -10.10 -16.21
CA LEU A 207 12.79 -10.67 -16.06
C LEU A 207 12.68 -12.19 -16.21
N PRO A 208 13.21 -12.78 -17.27
CA PRO A 208 13.12 -14.21 -17.48
C PRO A 208 14.02 -14.98 -16.51
N LEU A 209 13.64 -16.20 -16.15
CA LEU A 209 14.40 -17.03 -15.19
C LEU A 209 15.82 -17.34 -15.67
N ASN A 210 16.05 -17.38 -16.97
CA ASN A 210 17.37 -17.59 -17.56
C ASN A 210 18.27 -16.34 -17.60
N ALA A 211 17.78 -15.19 -17.08
CA ALA A 211 18.63 -13.99 -16.90
C ALA A 211 19.76 -14.21 -15.88
N GLY A 212 19.66 -15.28 -15.07
CA GLY A 212 20.67 -15.63 -14.09
C GLY A 212 20.56 -14.85 -12.78
N CYS A 213 21.68 -14.76 -12.04
CA CYS A 213 21.72 -14.04 -10.78
C CYS A 213 21.92 -12.54 -10.98
N HIS A 214 21.37 -11.76 -10.07
CA HIS A 214 21.41 -10.30 -10.07
C HIS A 214 21.42 -9.73 -8.64
N GLY A 215 21.78 -8.46 -8.46
CA GLY A 215 21.99 -7.84 -7.16
C GLY A 215 20.72 -7.61 -6.30
N LEU A 216 19.52 -7.91 -6.83
CA LEU A 216 18.26 -7.68 -6.13
C LEU A 216 17.49 -8.99 -5.82
N MET A 217 18.21 -10.10 -5.59
CA MET A 217 17.58 -11.40 -5.31
C MET A 217 17.04 -11.54 -3.88
N ASP A 218 17.43 -10.65 -2.97
CA ASP A 218 17.12 -10.82 -1.55
C ASP A 218 15.73 -10.27 -1.14
N GLY A 219 15.00 -9.65 -2.06
CA GLY A 219 13.69 -9.08 -1.71
C GLY A 219 13.01 -8.34 -2.85
N THR A 220 11.98 -7.60 -2.49
CA THR A 220 11.29 -6.67 -3.38
C THR A 220 11.72 -5.24 -3.09
N MET A 221 11.67 -4.39 -4.10
CA MET A 221 12.12 -3.01 -3.99
C MET A 221 11.17 -2.06 -4.72
N SER A 222 10.97 -0.87 -4.16
CA SER A 222 10.32 0.26 -4.83
C SER A 222 11.18 1.51 -4.70
N ILE A 223 11.41 2.20 -5.79
CA ILE A 223 12.07 3.51 -5.81
C ILE A 223 10.97 4.55 -6.02
N LEU A 224 10.88 5.55 -5.16
CA LEU A 224 9.90 6.62 -5.26
C LEU A 224 10.62 7.97 -5.35
N THR A 225 10.27 8.74 -6.38
CA THR A 225 10.75 10.10 -6.57
C THR A 225 9.61 11.07 -6.29
N PRO A 226 9.63 11.82 -5.19
CA PRO A 226 8.63 12.84 -4.88
C PRO A 226 8.86 14.11 -5.72
N PRO A 227 7.86 15.03 -5.80
CA PRO A 227 8.02 16.32 -6.48
C PRO A 227 9.03 17.22 -5.80
N GLU A 228 9.15 17.09 -4.48
CA GLU A 228 10.12 17.80 -3.66
C GLU A 228 10.81 16.82 -2.71
N GLY A 229 12.10 17.05 -2.43
CA GLY A 229 12.89 16.18 -1.58
C GLY A 229 13.66 15.11 -2.33
N ALA A 230 14.26 14.20 -1.58
CA ALA A 230 15.13 13.16 -2.12
C ALA A 230 14.33 11.92 -2.54
N THR A 231 14.78 11.26 -3.60
CA THR A 231 14.34 9.90 -3.95
C THR A 231 14.62 8.95 -2.80
N ILE A 232 13.68 8.06 -2.54
CA ILE A 232 13.81 7.02 -1.54
C ILE A 232 13.74 5.64 -2.16
N VAL A 233 14.29 4.66 -1.49
CA VAL A 233 14.11 3.24 -1.80
C VAL A 233 13.36 2.59 -0.64
N TYR A 234 12.34 1.83 -0.96
CA TYR A 234 11.65 0.96 0.00
C TYR A 234 11.97 -0.49 -0.34
N THR A 235 12.37 -1.26 0.65
CA THR A 235 12.59 -2.70 0.53
C THR A 235 11.61 -3.46 1.40
N GLU A 236 11.19 -4.64 0.98
CA GLU A 236 10.24 -5.48 1.72
C GLU A 236 10.68 -6.96 1.74
N GLY A 237 10.67 -7.53 2.91
CA GLY A 237 10.87 -8.95 3.19
C GLY A 237 9.72 -9.55 3.98
N ILE A 238 9.87 -10.78 4.51
CA ILE A 238 8.81 -11.58 5.17
C ILE A 238 8.36 -10.91 6.46
N ARG A 239 8.26 -10.01 6.95
CA ARG A 239 7.82 -9.33 8.20
C ARG A 239 8.69 -8.12 8.52
N SER A 240 9.50 -7.75 7.56
CA SER A 240 10.39 -6.61 7.69
C SER A 240 10.33 -5.78 6.42
N GLY A 241 10.59 -4.51 6.55
CA GLY A 241 10.72 -3.60 5.44
C GLY A 241 11.28 -2.29 5.96
N GLY A 242 11.86 -1.51 5.08
CA GLY A 242 12.47 -0.26 5.48
C GLY A 242 12.52 0.74 4.35
N VAL A 243 12.54 2.01 4.71
CA VAL A 243 12.81 3.11 3.81
C VAL A 243 14.28 3.47 3.94
N ILE A 244 14.97 3.49 2.81
CA ILE A 244 16.37 3.89 2.66
C ILE A 244 16.38 5.27 2.05
N GLU A 245 17.00 6.22 2.75
CA GLU A 245 17.06 7.64 2.35
C GLU A 245 18.51 8.11 2.21
N GLU A 246 19.48 7.29 2.62
CA GLU A 246 20.88 7.62 2.51
C GLU A 246 21.27 7.68 1.01
N PRO A 247 21.79 8.84 0.54
CA PRO A 247 21.96 9.08 -0.90
C PRO A 247 22.89 8.10 -1.61
N SER A 248 23.90 7.56 -0.95
CA SER A 248 24.81 6.58 -1.54
C SER A 248 24.13 5.23 -1.72
N ALA A 249 23.39 4.76 -0.73
CA ALA A 249 22.64 3.52 -0.78
C ALA A 249 21.49 3.60 -1.80
N VAL A 250 20.79 4.73 -1.87
CA VAL A 250 19.76 4.97 -2.89
C VAL A 250 20.37 4.89 -4.31
N ARG A 251 21.53 5.52 -4.55
CA ARG A 251 22.20 5.44 -5.86
C ARG A 251 22.66 4.02 -6.21
N GLU A 252 23.16 3.27 -5.25
CA GLU A 252 23.60 1.88 -5.45
C GLU A 252 22.41 0.99 -5.85
N LEU A 253 21.30 1.09 -5.13
CA LEU A 253 20.08 0.32 -5.41
C LEU A 253 19.42 0.74 -6.72
N ALA A 254 19.39 2.03 -7.03
CA ALA A 254 18.91 2.54 -8.32
C ALA A 254 19.77 1.99 -9.47
N ARG A 255 21.09 1.98 -9.31
CA ARG A 255 22.00 1.37 -10.31
C ARG A 255 21.74 -0.13 -10.48
N SER A 256 21.47 -0.86 -9.39
CA SER A 256 21.14 -2.28 -9.45
C SER A 256 19.81 -2.50 -10.22
N TYR A 257 18.82 -1.60 -10.03
CA TYR A 257 17.58 -1.62 -10.78
C TYR A 257 17.81 -1.34 -12.30
N ASP A 258 18.66 -0.40 -12.65
CA ASP A 258 19.02 -0.12 -14.07
C ASP A 258 19.61 -1.35 -14.74
N VAL A 259 20.54 -2.03 -14.07
CA VAL A 259 21.17 -3.26 -14.58
C VAL A 259 20.13 -4.37 -14.76
N LEU A 260 19.21 -4.50 -13.76
CA LEU A 260 18.12 -5.48 -13.82
C LEU A 260 17.19 -5.19 -15.01
N THR A 261 16.81 -3.94 -15.20
CA THR A 261 15.96 -3.48 -16.31
C THR A 261 16.60 -3.77 -17.67
N ALA A 262 17.91 -3.57 -17.78
CA ALA A 262 18.68 -3.89 -19.00
C ALA A 262 18.73 -5.41 -19.30
N SER A 263 18.56 -6.26 -18.27
CA SER A 263 18.54 -7.72 -18.39
C SER A 263 17.12 -8.28 -18.62
N ALA A 264 16.08 -7.45 -18.43
CA ALA A 264 14.70 -7.84 -18.66
C ALA A 264 14.35 -7.86 -20.15
N LEU A 265 13.28 -8.55 -20.49
CA LEU A 265 12.70 -8.48 -21.84
C LEU A 265 12.30 -7.03 -22.15
N SER A 266 12.36 -6.63 -23.43
CA SER A 266 11.80 -5.33 -23.84
C SER A 266 10.29 -5.25 -23.48
N PRO A 267 9.69 -4.06 -23.39
CA PRO A 267 8.26 -3.92 -23.14
C PRO A 267 7.39 -4.76 -24.09
N ASP A 268 7.69 -4.73 -25.39
CA ASP A 268 6.95 -5.50 -26.40
C ASP A 268 7.15 -7.01 -26.23
N ALA A 269 8.39 -7.46 -26.00
CA ALA A 269 8.69 -8.87 -25.75
C ALA A 269 8.02 -9.36 -24.45
N SER A 270 7.95 -8.51 -23.43
CA SER A 270 7.26 -8.80 -22.17
C SER A 270 5.75 -8.94 -22.38
N ALA A 271 5.14 -8.05 -23.16
CA ALA A 271 3.73 -8.15 -23.51
C ALA A 271 3.42 -9.44 -24.27
N GLN A 272 4.25 -9.79 -25.25
CA GLN A 272 4.13 -11.07 -25.98
C GLN A 272 4.29 -12.28 -25.07
N PHE A 273 5.22 -12.22 -24.11
CA PHE A 273 5.42 -13.29 -23.14
C PHE A 273 4.19 -13.47 -22.25
N ILE A 274 3.62 -12.36 -21.74
CA ILE A 274 2.41 -12.37 -20.89
C ILE A 274 1.20 -12.91 -21.70
N LEU A 275 1.03 -12.50 -22.97
CA LEU A 275 -0.05 -13.00 -23.83
C LEU A 275 0.04 -14.51 -24.03
N LYS A 276 1.20 -15.04 -24.36
CA LYS A 276 1.41 -16.49 -24.52
C LYS A 276 1.12 -17.25 -23.24
N LEU A 277 1.48 -16.68 -22.09
CA LEU A 277 1.20 -17.30 -20.81
C LEU A 277 -0.32 -17.32 -20.51
N MET A 278 -1.03 -16.24 -20.87
CA MET A 278 -2.48 -16.12 -20.68
C MET A 278 -3.25 -17.08 -21.60
N GLU A 279 -2.78 -17.31 -22.83
CA GLU A 279 -3.35 -18.27 -23.76
C GLU A 279 -3.17 -19.74 -23.30
N ALA A 280 -2.15 -20.01 -22.49
CA ALA A 280 -1.88 -21.34 -21.94
C ALA A 280 -2.66 -21.67 -20.66
N LEU A 281 -3.41 -20.71 -20.11
CA LEU A 281 -4.28 -20.88 -18.93
C LEU A 281 -5.67 -21.40 -19.34
#